data_bbd9897b0645837d6ba11f501cb02894
#
_entry.id   bbd9897b0645837d6ba11f501cb02894
#
_cell.length_a   1.000
_cell.length_b   1.000
_cell.length_c   1.000
_cell.angle_alpha   90.00
_cell.angle_beta   90.00
_cell.angle_gamma   90.00
#
_symmetry.space_group_name_H-M   'P 1'
#
loop_
_entity.id
_entity.type
_entity.pdbx_description
1 polymer ?
#
loop_
_entity_poly.entity_id
_entity_poly.type
_entity_poly.pdbx_seq_one_letter_code
_entity_poly.pdbx_strand_id
1 'polypeptide(L)'
;MNFRLTISTLVLSLIFSMISHAEPPNNWTTYYSDNDVKIEYQYTNCEYSDRFNQEFVVLKMTNLTNNNLSISWVNESWYDKKCINCSENRTDEASNKVLIPANQVVVGDCDMQDNLRIFSKFSDRIEDMPGIKKIVELTKFKLKNINISYE
;
A
#
# COMPACT_ATOMS: atom_id res chain seq x y z
N MET A 1 -58.91 -50.47 -18.23
CA MET A 1 -58.14 -49.46 -19.00
C MET A 1 -57.24 -48.70 -17.99
N ASN A 2 -56.00 -49.15 -17.82
CA ASN A 2 -55.10 -48.65 -16.74
C ASN A 2 -54.19 -47.60 -17.30
N PHE A 3 -54.38 -46.36 -16.86
CA PHE A 3 -53.55 -45.22 -17.21
C PHE A 3 -52.40 -45.14 -16.19
N ARG A 4 -51.17 -45.56 -16.58
CA ARG A 4 -49.99 -45.41 -15.77
C ARG A 4 -49.45 -44.01 -16.00
N LEU A 5 -49.59 -43.17 -14.98
CA LEU A 5 -48.98 -41.84 -14.93
C LEU A 5 -47.50 -42.01 -14.52
N THR A 6 -46.61 -41.90 -15.48
CA THR A 6 -45.14 -41.84 -15.20
C THR A 6 -44.79 -40.41 -14.85
N ILE A 7 -44.53 -40.17 -13.57
CA ILE A 7 -43.98 -38.91 -13.07
C ILE A 7 -42.48 -38.92 -13.39
N SER A 8 -42.12 -38.15 -14.43
CA SER A 8 -40.69 -37.89 -14.76
C SER A 8 -40.20 -36.79 -13.80
N THR A 9 -39.47 -37.21 -12.79
CA THR A 9 -38.75 -36.29 -11.88
C THR A 9 -37.59 -35.68 -12.63
N LEU A 10 -37.79 -34.46 -13.12
CA LEU A 10 -36.71 -33.60 -13.65
C LEU A 10 -35.87 -33.10 -12.48
N VAL A 11 -34.77 -33.79 -12.19
CA VAL A 11 -33.76 -33.32 -11.24
C VAL A 11 -32.98 -32.20 -11.92
N LEU A 12 -33.42 -30.97 -11.69
CA LEU A 12 -32.71 -29.77 -12.08
C LEU A 12 -31.51 -29.61 -11.12
N SER A 13 -30.37 -30.16 -11.48
CA SER A 13 -29.12 -29.94 -10.78
C SER A 13 -28.67 -28.49 -10.98
N LEU A 14 -28.94 -27.64 -9.99
CA LEU A 14 -28.36 -26.30 -9.86
C LEU A 14 -26.86 -26.49 -9.64
N ILE A 15 -26.09 -26.42 -10.72
CA ILE A 15 -24.65 -26.26 -10.66
C ILE A 15 -24.42 -24.82 -10.23
N PHE A 16 -24.26 -24.59 -8.92
CA PHE A 16 -23.75 -23.36 -8.38
C PHE A 16 -22.27 -23.30 -8.80
N SER A 17 -22.00 -22.65 -9.92
CA SER A 17 -20.63 -22.28 -10.30
C SER A 17 -20.13 -21.29 -9.25
N MET A 18 -19.36 -21.79 -8.29
CA MET A 18 -18.58 -20.95 -7.41
C MET A 18 -17.54 -20.26 -8.31
N ILE A 19 -17.85 -19.02 -8.69
CA ILE A 19 -16.89 -18.13 -9.31
C ILE A 19 -15.88 -17.83 -8.19
N SER A 20 -14.80 -18.59 -8.16
CA SER A 20 -13.61 -18.26 -7.37
C SER A 20 -13.09 -16.95 -7.95
N HIS A 21 -13.42 -15.82 -7.32
CA HIS A 21 -12.68 -14.60 -7.57
C HIS A 21 -11.29 -14.85 -7.00
N ALA A 22 -10.34 -15.17 -7.88
CA ALA A 22 -8.94 -15.13 -7.53
C ALA A 22 -8.67 -13.67 -7.12
N GLU A 23 -8.45 -13.43 -5.84
CA GLU A 23 -7.94 -12.14 -5.39
C GLU A 23 -6.66 -11.85 -6.20
N PRO A 24 -6.49 -10.62 -6.73
CA PRO A 24 -5.25 -10.27 -7.41
C PRO A 24 -4.07 -10.56 -6.47
N PRO A 25 -2.91 -11.01 -7.02
CA PRO A 25 -1.77 -11.38 -6.19
C PRO A 25 -1.47 -10.26 -5.22
N ASN A 26 -1.50 -10.58 -3.94
CA ASN A 26 -1.25 -9.61 -2.86
C ASN A 26 0.24 -9.27 -2.89
N ASN A 27 0.61 -8.18 -3.58
CA ASN A 27 1.98 -7.71 -3.72
C ASN A 27 2.49 -6.95 -2.47
N TRP A 28 1.69 -6.93 -1.39
CA TRP A 28 2.06 -6.24 -0.16
C TRP A 28 3.09 -7.05 0.64
N THR A 29 4.18 -6.39 1.00
CA THR A 29 5.23 -6.94 1.87
C THR A 29 5.03 -6.41 3.27
N THR A 30 4.99 -7.29 4.26
CA THR A 30 4.89 -6.87 5.67
C THR A 30 6.20 -6.19 6.10
N TYR A 31 6.08 -4.95 6.57
CA TYR A 31 7.16 -4.16 7.14
C TYR A 31 7.24 -4.32 8.65
N TYR A 32 6.09 -4.22 9.33
CA TYR A 32 5.95 -4.33 10.79
C TYR A 32 4.58 -4.92 11.11
N SER A 33 4.51 -5.73 12.16
CA SER A 33 3.24 -6.25 12.67
C SER A 33 3.36 -6.60 14.13
N ASP A 34 2.35 -6.16 14.92
CA ASP A 34 2.14 -6.58 16.30
C ASP A 34 0.65 -6.90 16.53
N ASN A 35 0.18 -6.82 17.78
CA ASN A 35 -1.22 -7.08 18.12
C ASN A 35 -2.16 -5.93 17.75
N ASP A 36 -1.65 -4.72 17.61
CA ASP A 36 -2.42 -3.50 17.45
C ASP A 36 -2.44 -3.01 16.00
N VAL A 37 -1.33 -3.17 15.29
CA VAL A 37 -1.17 -2.64 13.94
C VAL A 37 -0.38 -3.56 13.03
N LYS A 38 -0.75 -3.56 11.74
CA LYS A 38 0.04 -4.14 10.66
C LYS A 38 0.41 -3.06 9.66
N ILE A 39 1.69 -2.91 9.36
CA ILE A 39 2.23 -2.01 8.35
C ILE A 39 2.79 -2.84 7.20
N GLU A 40 2.30 -2.59 6.01
CA GLU A 40 2.73 -3.26 4.77
C GLU A 40 3.16 -2.21 3.76
N TYR A 41 3.95 -2.60 2.78
CA TYR A 41 4.35 -1.73 1.68
C TYR A 41 4.35 -2.47 0.35
N GLN A 42 4.23 -1.70 -0.73
CA GLN A 42 4.48 -2.16 -2.10
C GLN A 42 5.08 -1.03 -2.93
N TYR A 43 5.76 -1.38 -4.03
CA TYR A 43 6.19 -0.42 -5.04
C TYR A 43 5.05 -0.23 -6.04
N THR A 44 4.74 1.03 -6.33
CA THR A 44 3.63 1.40 -7.22
C THR A 44 4.10 2.45 -8.22
N ASN A 45 3.91 2.18 -9.51
CA ASN A 45 4.12 3.17 -10.55
C ASN A 45 2.91 4.09 -10.65
N CYS A 46 3.16 5.39 -10.59
CA CYS A 46 2.17 6.44 -10.73
C CYS A 46 2.36 7.17 -12.04
N GLU A 47 1.35 7.09 -12.90
CA GLU A 47 1.33 7.76 -14.20
C GLU A 47 0.66 9.11 -14.07
N TYR A 48 1.30 10.15 -14.60
CA TYR A 48 0.82 11.53 -14.53
C TYR A 48 0.76 12.14 -15.92
N SER A 49 -0.25 12.97 -16.18
CA SER A 49 -0.43 13.68 -17.44
C SER A 49 0.31 15.03 -17.49
N ASP A 50 0.66 15.58 -16.33
CA ASP A 50 1.18 16.94 -16.14
C ASP A 50 2.63 17.00 -15.64
N ARG A 51 3.23 15.83 -15.39
CA ARG A 51 4.59 15.69 -14.86
C ARG A 51 5.16 14.31 -15.21
N PHE A 52 6.44 14.10 -14.94
CA PHE A 52 7.08 12.80 -15.14
C PHE A 52 6.47 11.72 -14.24
N ASN A 53 6.36 10.53 -14.80
CA ASN A 53 5.89 9.35 -14.08
C ASN A 53 6.87 8.96 -12.98
N GLN A 54 6.35 8.46 -11.88
CA GLN A 54 7.13 8.20 -10.66
C GLN A 54 6.75 6.87 -10.05
N GLU A 55 7.74 6.18 -9.52
CA GLU A 55 7.54 5.03 -8.66
C GLU A 55 7.61 5.47 -7.19
N PHE A 56 6.70 4.98 -6.39
CA PHE A 56 6.67 5.19 -4.95
C PHE A 56 6.66 3.86 -4.20
N VAL A 57 7.24 3.83 -3.02
CA VAL A 57 6.87 2.90 -1.96
C VAL A 57 5.59 3.44 -1.33
N VAL A 58 4.51 2.70 -1.46
CA VAL A 58 3.21 3.01 -0.87
C VAL A 58 3.05 2.19 0.39
N LEU A 59 2.59 2.83 1.47
CA LEU A 59 2.33 2.19 2.76
C LEU A 59 0.85 1.86 2.90
N LYS A 60 0.58 0.71 3.51
CA LYS A 60 -0.74 0.29 3.97
C LYS A 60 -0.66 0.02 5.47
N MET A 61 -1.53 0.65 6.25
CA MET A 61 -1.59 0.50 7.69
C MET A 61 -2.96 0.00 8.11
N THR A 62 -2.99 -1.11 8.81
CA THR A 62 -4.21 -1.76 9.31
C THR A 62 -4.25 -1.64 10.82
N ASN A 63 -5.32 -1.03 11.34
CA ASN A 63 -5.64 -1.04 12.76
C ASN A 63 -6.36 -2.35 13.11
N LEU A 64 -5.75 -3.16 13.96
CA LEU A 64 -6.25 -4.46 14.38
C LEU A 64 -7.08 -4.37 15.68
N THR A 65 -7.28 -3.16 16.22
CA THR A 65 -7.95 -2.95 17.51
C THR A 65 -9.35 -2.36 17.34
N ASN A 66 -10.12 -2.39 18.43
CA ASN A 66 -11.45 -1.78 18.51
C ASN A 66 -11.43 -0.29 18.91
N ASN A 67 -10.25 0.33 18.97
CA ASN A 67 -10.07 1.75 19.31
C ASN A 67 -9.43 2.49 18.13
N ASN A 68 -9.64 3.81 18.05
CA ASN A 68 -8.89 4.62 17.10
C ASN A 68 -7.41 4.63 17.47
N LEU A 69 -6.54 4.49 16.50
CA LEU A 69 -5.10 4.56 16.66
C LEU A 69 -4.52 5.77 15.95
N SER A 70 -3.60 6.44 16.61
CA SER A 70 -2.72 7.43 16.02
C SER A 70 -1.33 6.82 15.90
N ILE A 71 -0.80 6.74 14.68
CA ILE A 71 0.53 6.19 14.40
C ILE A 71 1.41 7.33 13.89
N SER A 72 2.57 7.49 14.53
CA SER A 72 3.59 8.44 14.07
C SER A 72 4.92 7.74 13.83
N TRP A 73 5.69 8.24 12.86
CA TRP A 73 7.01 7.71 12.50
C TRP A 73 7.86 8.75 11.79
N VAL A 74 9.12 8.41 11.57
CA VAL A 74 10.06 9.21 10.79
C VAL A 74 10.57 8.39 9.63
N ASN A 75 10.55 8.95 8.41
CA ASN A 75 11.12 8.30 7.24
C ASN A 75 12.64 8.55 7.18
N GLU A 76 13.43 7.47 7.13
CA GLU A 76 14.81 7.48 6.69
C GLU A 76 14.89 6.85 5.29
N SER A 77 15.47 7.55 4.33
CA SER A 77 15.54 7.10 2.93
C SER A 77 16.96 7.17 2.41
N TRP A 78 17.39 6.12 1.71
CA TRP A 78 18.69 6.05 1.06
C TRP A 78 18.51 6.05 -0.45
N TYR A 79 19.03 7.08 -1.10
CA TYR A 79 19.07 7.17 -2.56
C TYR A 79 20.51 6.96 -3.04
N ASP A 80 20.71 6.05 -3.99
CA ASP A 80 22.04 5.64 -4.44
C ASP A 80 22.99 5.31 -3.27
N LYS A 81 22.47 4.66 -2.23
CA LYS A 81 23.15 4.29 -0.97
C LYS A 81 23.49 5.46 -0.04
N LYS A 82 23.14 6.71 -0.39
CA LYS A 82 23.31 7.88 0.48
C LYS A 82 22.03 8.15 1.26
N CYS A 83 22.14 8.23 2.58
CA CYS A 83 20.99 8.56 3.42
C CYS A 83 20.65 10.04 3.39
N ILE A 84 19.38 10.37 3.30
CA ILE A 84 18.88 11.75 3.34
C ILE A 84 18.45 12.08 4.75
N ASN A 85 17.73 11.41 5.50
CA ASN A 85 17.17 11.81 6.79
C ASN A 85 17.74 11.02 7.99
N CYS A 86 18.98 10.54 7.89
CA CYS A 86 19.59 9.69 8.92
C CYS A 86 20.36 10.43 10.01
N SER A 87 20.58 11.73 9.88
CA SER A 87 21.38 12.50 10.82
C SER A 87 20.53 13.21 11.87
N GLU A 88 21.22 13.75 12.89
CA GLU A 88 20.62 14.55 13.97
C GLU A 88 19.96 15.85 13.46
N ASN A 89 20.29 16.29 12.24
CA ASN A 89 19.70 17.46 11.59
C ASN A 89 18.40 17.07 10.82
N ARG A 90 17.49 16.33 11.46
CA ARG A 90 16.19 16.03 10.89
C ARG A 90 15.38 17.29 10.72
N THR A 91 14.78 17.45 9.54
CA THR A 91 13.72 18.42 9.36
C THR A 91 12.40 17.81 9.87
N ASP A 92 11.50 18.64 10.36
CA ASP A 92 10.15 18.20 10.78
C ASP A 92 9.36 17.55 9.64
N GLU A 93 9.75 17.84 8.40
CA GLU A 93 9.19 17.25 7.17
C GLU A 93 9.38 15.72 7.06
N ALA A 94 10.34 15.14 7.80
CA ALA A 94 10.52 13.70 7.85
C ALA A 94 9.57 13.00 8.85
N SER A 95 8.86 13.77 9.67
CA SER A 95 7.92 13.28 10.68
C SER A 95 6.53 13.11 10.07
N ASN A 96 5.94 11.96 10.28
CA ASN A 96 4.66 11.58 9.72
C ASN A 96 3.70 11.17 10.83
N LYS A 97 2.41 11.39 10.60
CA LYS A 97 1.35 10.95 11.51
C LYS A 97 0.10 10.60 10.71
N VAL A 98 -0.57 9.52 11.12
CA VAL A 98 -1.87 9.12 10.58
C VAL A 98 -2.79 8.66 11.70
N LEU A 99 -4.08 8.98 11.56
CA LEU A 99 -5.16 8.47 12.42
C LEU A 99 -5.89 7.37 11.66
N ILE A 100 -6.05 6.22 12.31
CA ILE A 100 -6.72 5.05 11.74
C ILE A 100 -7.87 4.66 12.65
N PRO A 101 -9.12 4.77 12.19
CA PRO A 101 -10.28 4.35 12.99
C PRO A 101 -10.22 2.85 13.34
N ALA A 102 -10.96 2.47 14.36
CA ALA A 102 -11.06 1.08 14.84
C ALA A 102 -11.35 0.10 13.70
N ASN A 103 -10.57 -0.97 13.59
CA ASN A 103 -10.73 -2.03 12.57
C ASN A 103 -10.68 -1.53 11.11
N GLN A 104 -10.05 -0.38 10.86
CA GLN A 104 -9.94 0.20 9.52
C GLN A 104 -8.54 0.05 8.94
N VAL A 105 -8.47 0.25 7.64
CA VAL A 105 -7.23 0.26 6.86
C VAL A 105 -7.09 1.61 6.18
N VAL A 106 -5.90 2.18 6.21
CA VAL A 106 -5.51 3.32 5.38
C VAL A 106 -4.42 2.89 4.42
N VAL A 107 -4.53 3.35 3.18
CA VAL A 107 -3.60 2.99 2.10
C VAL A 107 -3.22 4.28 1.37
N GLY A 108 -1.94 4.50 1.19
CA GLY A 108 -1.44 5.57 0.32
C GLY A 108 -1.76 5.28 -1.14
N ASP A 109 -1.82 6.31 -1.96
CA ASP A 109 -2.07 6.20 -3.39
C ASP A 109 -1.26 7.22 -4.21
N CYS A 110 -1.47 7.25 -5.53
CA CYS A 110 -0.77 8.16 -6.45
C CYS A 110 -1.21 9.62 -6.32
N ASP A 111 -2.43 9.87 -5.88
CA ASP A 111 -3.03 11.21 -5.86
C ASP A 111 -2.83 11.91 -4.51
N MET A 112 -2.53 11.17 -3.48
CA MET A 112 -2.37 11.70 -2.14
C MET A 112 -1.09 12.51 -1.98
N GLN A 113 -1.22 13.69 -1.43
CA GLN A 113 -0.12 14.51 -0.90
C GLN A 113 0.23 14.06 0.52
N ASP A 114 0.22 12.77 0.78
CA ASP A 114 0.27 12.31 2.14
C ASP A 114 1.55 11.56 2.49
N ASN A 115 1.63 11.30 3.78
CA ASN A 115 2.73 10.67 4.45
C ASN A 115 2.85 9.17 4.18
N LEU A 116 1.88 8.57 3.46
CA LEU A 116 1.82 7.13 3.21
C LEU A 116 2.53 6.71 1.93
N ARG A 117 3.38 7.58 1.39
CA ARG A 117 4.24 7.23 0.26
C ARG A 117 5.64 7.79 0.40
N ILE A 118 6.61 7.08 -0.15
CA ILE A 118 8.02 7.48 -0.21
C ILE A 118 8.43 7.44 -1.66
N PHE A 119 8.95 8.54 -2.19
CA PHE A 119 9.45 8.58 -3.57
C PHE A 119 10.52 7.50 -3.76
N SER A 120 10.41 6.71 -4.84
CA SER A 120 11.40 5.70 -5.20
C SER A 120 12.30 6.19 -6.32
N LYS A 121 11.73 6.49 -7.47
CA LYS A 121 12.45 7.00 -8.64
C LYS A 121 11.49 7.60 -9.67
N PHE A 122 12.03 8.25 -10.68
CA PHE A 122 11.30 8.51 -11.92
C PHE A 122 11.21 7.23 -12.75
N SER A 123 10.04 6.97 -13.34
CA SER A 123 9.78 5.78 -14.16
C SER A 123 9.95 6.04 -15.65
N ASP A 124 9.95 7.30 -16.08
CA ASP A 124 10.20 7.69 -17.47
C ASP A 124 11.68 7.51 -17.82
N ARG A 125 11.94 7.33 -19.12
CA ARG A 125 13.31 7.27 -19.60
C ARG A 125 13.96 8.65 -19.49
N ILE A 126 15.27 8.66 -19.21
CA ILE A 126 16.01 9.91 -18.99
C ILE A 126 15.96 10.83 -20.22
N GLU A 127 15.88 10.24 -21.42
CA GLU A 127 15.78 10.97 -22.68
C GLU A 127 14.48 11.76 -22.81
N ASP A 128 13.43 11.29 -22.15
CA ASP A 128 12.09 11.88 -22.17
C ASP A 128 11.91 12.94 -21.05
N MET A 129 12.94 13.18 -20.24
CA MET A 129 12.93 14.09 -19.08
C MET A 129 13.89 15.27 -19.25
N PRO A 130 13.52 16.33 -19.97
CA PRO A 130 14.39 17.49 -20.16
C PRO A 130 14.89 18.08 -18.84
N GLY A 131 16.21 18.28 -18.74
CA GLY A 131 16.86 18.83 -17.54
C GLY A 131 17.26 17.80 -16.49
N ILE A 132 16.82 16.56 -16.59
CA ILE A 132 17.23 15.46 -15.71
C ILE A 132 18.47 14.80 -16.29
N LYS A 133 19.59 14.89 -15.55
CA LYS A 133 20.88 14.30 -15.96
C LYS A 133 21.11 12.90 -15.42
N LYS A 134 20.42 12.54 -14.34
CA LYS A 134 20.57 11.27 -13.65
C LYS A 134 19.28 10.95 -12.90
N ILE A 135 18.82 9.72 -12.99
CA ILE A 135 17.77 9.19 -12.12
C ILE A 135 18.45 8.65 -10.86
N VAL A 136 18.02 9.15 -9.71
CA VAL A 136 18.38 8.58 -8.40
C VAL A 136 17.33 7.55 -8.00
N GLU A 137 17.74 6.48 -7.37
CA GLU A 137 16.87 5.37 -7.00
C GLU A 137 16.91 5.12 -5.49
N LEU A 138 15.73 4.92 -4.90
CA LEU A 138 15.60 4.50 -3.51
C LEU A 138 16.17 3.09 -3.35
N THR A 139 17.27 2.96 -2.63
CA THR A 139 17.94 1.67 -2.39
C THR A 139 17.54 1.05 -1.05
N LYS A 140 16.99 1.86 -0.15
CA LYS A 140 16.54 1.45 1.18
C LYS A 140 15.66 2.51 1.80
N PHE A 141 14.68 2.11 2.59
CA PHE A 141 13.96 2.99 3.52
C PHE A 141 13.81 2.34 4.89
N LYS A 142 13.56 3.16 5.90
CA LYS A 142 13.18 2.74 7.25
C LYS A 142 12.12 3.68 7.81
N LEU A 143 11.15 3.11 8.49
CA LEU A 143 10.25 3.83 9.37
C LEU A 143 10.82 3.76 10.77
N LYS A 144 11.29 4.89 11.29
CA LYS A 144 11.95 4.99 12.61
C LYS A 144 11.00 5.58 13.63
N ASN A 145 11.22 5.23 14.89
CA ASN A 145 10.45 5.78 16.01
C ASN A 145 8.93 5.61 15.80
N ILE A 146 8.53 4.43 15.31
CA ILE A 146 7.11 4.10 15.22
C ILE A 146 6.52 4.19 16.63
N ASN A 147 5.59 5.10 16.80
CA ASN A 147 4.86 5.30 18.05
C ASN A 147 3.37 5.15 17.80
N ILE A 148 2.74 4.26 18.55
CA ILE A 148 1.32 3.94 18.45
C ILE A 148 0.65 4.45 19.72
N SER A 149 -0.39 5.24 19.58
CA SER A 149 -1.19 5.74 20.71
C SER A 149 -2.67 5.57 20.42
N TYR A 150 -3.42 5.27 21.47
CA TYR A 150 -4.88 5.20 21.42
C TYR A 150 -5.47 6.60 21.59
N GLU A 151 -6.54 6.89 20.81
CA GLU A 151 -7.29 8.15 20.87
C GLU A 151 -8.75 7.92 21.30
#